data_7304b22f4182a72b403adc81a55671ea
#
_entry.id   7304b22f4182a72b403adc81a55671ea
#
_cell.length_a   1.000
_cell.length_b   1.000
_cell.length_c   1.000
_cell.angle_alpha   90.00
_cell.angle_beta   90.00
_cell.angle_gamma   90.00
#
_symmetry.space_group_name_H-M   'P 1'
#
loop_
_entity.id
_entity.type
_entity.pdbx_description
1 polymer ?
#
loop_
_entity_poly.entity_id
_entity_poly.type
_entity_poly.pdbx_seq_one_letter_code
_entity_poly.pdbx_strand_id
1 'polypeptide(L)'
;MTTTRKVAVTALLAALYVCSGSHAEAPAPAPAVTPAAPAAAKPETATASATALKPKGKIRLLGTDVPVGTRKRLTWTSGAAMEGFATPVPVIVINGKGPGPVLCITAALHGDELNGIEVTRRVLDDIDVEELNGAVIGVPIVNIQGFYRGTRYLPDRRDLNRYFPGNDRGSSATRMAHSLFTEVIKHCSALIDLHTGSLNRTNLPQVRADLRSPQVIRMTQAFGSTVVLHGAGDPGSLRRAANDAGIPSVTFEMGEPMRVQSEQVEHGAKAIETLMYALGMTKQRRYWGDPEPVYYSSKWVRVDNGGILFSDVALGERFSEGELLGVVTDPISNQQYRIYAPLSGRVLGMALNQVVLPGFAAYRIGKETSKSRAAVQATDEGPEEGVDSAEDEESSEEVAPPRG
;
A
#
# COMPACT_ATOMS: atom_id res chain seq x y z
N MET A 1 8.24 53.19 38.61
CA MET A 1 8.99 54.20 37.86
C MET A 1 9.10 53.71 36.39
N THR A 2 8.38 54.37 35.57
CA THR A 2 8.16 54.24 34.12
C THR A 2 9.39 54.66 33.32
N THR A 3 9.73 53.97 32.26
CA THR A 3 10.30 54.62 31.06
C THR A 3 10.02 53.84 29.79
N THR A 4 9.11 54.39 29.03
CA THR A 4 8.72 54.03 27.66
C THR A 4 9.77 54.63 26.69
N ARG A 5 10.30 53.86 25.73
CA ARG A 5 11.03 54.39 24.58
C ARG A 5 10.23 54.11 23.29
N LYS A 6 9.77 55.21 22.68
CA LYS A 6 9.25 55.31 21.33
C LYS A 6 10.42 55.31 20.33
N VAL A 7 10.32 54.54 19.25
CA VAL A 7 11.21 54.69 18.10
C VAL A 7 10.37 55.18 16.90
N ALA A 8 10.85 56.23 16.29
CA ALA A 8 10.21 56.96 15.21
C ALA A 8 10.46 56.28 13.85
N VAL A 9 9.41 56.32 13.01
CA VAL A 9 9.43 55.91 11.61
C VAL A 9 9.86 57.13 10.78
N THR A 10 10.93 57.02 10.01
CA THR A 10 11.36 58.04 9.02
C THR A 10 10.97 57.58 7.62
N ALA A 11 10.07 58.29 6.98
CA ALA A 11 9.69 58.14 5.59
C ALA A 11 10.73 58.82 4.68
N LEU A 12 11.20 58.14 3.64
CA LEU A 12 12.05 58.71 2.60
C LEU A 12 11.27 58.77 1.29
N LEU A 13 10.98 60.00 0.84
CA LEU A 13 10.46 60.31 -0.50
C LEU A 13 11.63 60.24 -1.52
N ALA A 14 11.44 59.51 -2.60
CA ALA A 14 12.33 59.56 -3.78
C ALA A 14 11.54 60.08 -4.99
N ALA A 15 12.13 61.09 -5.63
CA ALA A 15 11.55 61.86 -6.70
C ALA A 15 11.54 61.13 -8.04
N LEU A 16 10.46 61.35 -8.79
CA LEU A 16 10.28 60.97 -10.20
C LEU A 16 11.14 61.81 -11.12
N TYR A 17 11.95 61.15 -11.96
CA TYR A 17 12.59 61.76 -13.11
C TYR A 17 11.89 61.25 -14.39
N VAL A 18 11.23 62.17 -15.12
CA VAL A 18 10.55 61.90 -16.38
C VAL A 18 11.59 62.12 -17.50
N CYS A 19 11.92 61.07 -18.23
CA CYS A 19 12.63 61.16 -19.51
C CYS A 19 11.68 60.79 -20.64
N SER A 20 11.33 61.75 -21.45
CA SER A 20 10.58 61.59 -22.70
C SER A 20 11.52 61.02 -23.78
N GLY A 21 11.28 59.80 -24.18
CA GLY A 21 11.95 59.16 -25.33
C GLY A 21 10.88 58.60 -26.28
N SER A 22 10.80 59.21 -27.49
CA SER A 22 9.96 58.74 -28.57
C SER A 22 10.43 57.39 -29.09
N HIS A 23 9.60 56.38 -29.03
CA HIS A 23 9.84 55.08 -29.65
C HIS A 23 8.83 54.82 -30.76
N ALA A 24 9.38 54.52 -31.93
CA ALA A 24 8.66 54.09 -33.12
C ALA A 24 7.93 52.75 -32.83
N GLU A 25 6.68 52.71 -33.26
CA GLU A 25 5.77 51.58 -33.13
C GLU A 25 6.22 50.44 -34.05
N ALA A 26 6.56 49.27 -33.49
CA ALA A 26 6.83 48.06 -34.25
C ALA A 26 5.50 47.34 -34.56
N PRO A 27 5.34 46.72 -35.74
CA PRO A 27 4.08 46.10 -36.14
C PRO A 27 3.76 44.89 -35.24
N ALA A 28 2.47 44.75 -34.87
CA ALA A 28 1.93 43.68 -34.06
C ALA A 28 2.16 42.29 -34.70
N PRO A 29 2.56 41.29 -33.91
CA PRO A 29 2.64 39.91 -34.39
C PRO A 29 1.26 39.33 -34.69
N ALA A 30 1.18 38.59 -35.79
CA ALA A 30 -0.04 37.87 -36.19
C ALA A 30 -0.51 36.88 -35.10
N PRO A 31 -1.82 36.62 -34.94
CA PRO A 31 -2.34 35.73 -33.93
C PRO A 31 -1.82 34.30 -34.13
N ALA A 32 -1.17 33.76 -33.11
CA ALA A 32 -0.75 32.38 -33.08
C ALA A 32 -1.97 31.46 -33.11
N VAL A 33 -2.04 30.63 -34.15
CA VAL A 33 -3.04 29.53 -34.21
C VAL A 33 -2.68 28.50 -33.16
N THR A 34 -3.44 28.48 -32.07
CA THR A 34 -3.36 27.44 -31.04
C THR A 34 -3.85 26.14 -31.66
N PRO A 35 -3.05 25.07 -31.72
CA PRO A 35 -3.57 23.79 -32.14
C PRO A 35 -4.62 23.32 -31.08
N ALA A 36 -5.81 23.00 -31.54
CA ALA A 36 -6.87 22.46 -30.73
C ALA A 36 -6.36 21.21 -30.00
N ALA A 37 -6.49 21.19 -28.67
CA ALA A 37 -6.20 20.04 -27.86
C ALA A 37 -7.05 18.86 -28.38
N PRO A 38 -6.48 17.65 -28.53
CA PRO A 38 -7.26 16.49 -28.90
C PRO A 38 -8.32 16.27 -27.84
N ALA A 39 -9.58 16.19 -28.26
CA ALA A 39 -10.71 15.88 -27.41
C ALA A 39 -10.39 14.62 -26.61
N ALA A 40 -10.49 14.71 -25.29
CA ALA A 40 -10.36 13.57 -24.40
C ALA A 40 -11.35 12.49 -24.87
N ALA A 41 -10.82 11.40 -25.38
CA ALA A 41 -11.61 10.22 -25.70
C ALA A 41 -12.32 9.80 -24.41
N LYS A 42 -13.66 9.78 -24.45
CA LYS A 42 -14.44 9.14 -23.38
C LYS A 42 -13.87 7.74 -23.19
N PRO A 43 -13.61 7.30 -21.95
CA PRO A 43 -13.23 5.91 -21.75
C PRO A 43 -14.38 5.06 -22.30
N GLU A 44 -14.12 4.34 -23.39
CA GLU A 44 -14.96 3.23 -23.79
C GLU A 44 -15.10 2.35 -22.55
N THR A 45 -16.33 2.08 -22.18
CA THR A 45 -16.68 1.03 -21.23
C THR A 45 -16.09 -0.25 -21.78
N ALA A 46 -14.85 -0.54 -21.42
CA ALA A 46 -14.25 -1.85 -21.61
C ALA A 46 -15.16 -2.80 -20.84
N THR A 47 -16.08 -3.41 -21.57
CA THR A 47 -16.80 -4.60 -21.13
C THR A 47 -15.71 -5.62 -20.84
N ALA A 48 -15.23 -5.59 -19.59
CA ALA A 48 -14.29 -6.56 -19.07
C ALA A 48 -14.90 -7.93 -19.38
N SER A 49 -14.23 -8.69 -20.21
CA SER A 49 -14.48 -10.12 -20.32
C SER A 49 -14.24 -10.66 -18.90
N ALA A 50 -15.33 -10.76 -18.15
CA ALA A 50 -15.33 -11.21 -16.78
C ALA A 50 -14.80 -12.62 -16.77
N THR A 51 -13.56 -12.78 -16.36
CA THR A 51 -12.97 -14.07 -16.08
C THR A 51 -13.87 -14.77 -15.09
N ALA A 52 -14.56 -15.82 -15.55
CA ALA A 52 -15.35 -16.78 -14.81
C ALA A 52 -16.13 -16.19 -13.61
N LEU A 53 -17.23 -15.52 -13.90
CA LEU A 53 -18.30 -15.32 -12.92
C LEU A 53 -18.64 -16.69 -12.33
N LYS A 54 -18.30 -16.93 -11.07
CA LYS A 54 -18.75 -18.15 -10.39
C LYS A 54 -20.27 -18.12 -10.28
N PRO A 55 -20.93 -19.29 -10.39
CA PRO A 55 -22.38 -19.35 -10.41
C PRO A 55 -22.96 -18.80 -9.10
N LYS A 56 -24.11 -18.16 -9.26
CA LYS A 56 -25.03 -17.78 -8.20
C LYS A 56 -25.36 -19.00 -7.35
N GLY A 57 -24.85 -19.07 -6.12
CA GLY A 57 -25.09 -20.22 -5.26
C GLY A 57 -24.61 -19.98 -3.83
N LYS A 58 -24.92 -20.94 -2.97
CA LYS A 58 -24.38 -20.93 -1.60
C LYS A 58 -22.85 -21.05 -1.64
N ILE A 59 -22.17 -20.34 -0.76
CA ILE A 59 -20.75 -20.48 -0.51
C ILE A 59 -20.55 -21.46 0.65
N ARG A 60 -19.74 -22.50 0.45
CA ARG A 60 -19.31 -23.38 1.54
C ARG A 60 -17.90 -22.96 1.96
N LEU A 61 -17.77 -22.49 3.18
CA LEU A 61 -16.50 -22.04 3.77
C LEU A 61 -16.40 -22.51 5.20
N LEU A 62 -15.23 -22.99 5.63
CA LEU A 62 -14.99 -23.45 7.00
C LEU A 62 -16.09 -24.41 7.52
N GLY A 63 -16.48 -25.36 6.69
CA GLY A 63 -17.52 -26.34 7.00
C GLY A 63 -18.95 -25.80 7.02
N THR A 64 -19.16 -24.50 6.83
CA THR A 64 -20.47 -23.83 6.93
C THR A 64 -20.99 -23.38 5.57
N ASP A 65 -22.28 -23.61 5.30
CA ASP A 65 -22.96 -23.05 4.15
C ASP A 65 -23.46 -21.62 4.45
N VAL A 66 -23.10 -20.68 3.55
CA VAL A 66 -23.55 -19.28 3.56
C VAL A 66 -24.51 -19.11 2.39
N PRO A 67 -25.82 -19.01 2.63
CA PRO A 67 -26.81 -18.84 1.57
C PRO A 67 -26.66 -17.50 0.84
N VAL A 68 -27.18 -17.45 -0.38
CA VAL A 68 -27.31 -16.20 -1.15
C VAL A 68 -28.16 -15.19 -0.38
N GLY A 69 -27.81 -13.91 -0.44
CA GLY A 69 -28.51 -12.84 0.27
C GLY A 69 -28.27 -12.85 1.78
N THR A 70 -27.16 -13.43 2.26
CA THR A 70 -26.88 -13.48 3.70
C THR A 70 -25.47 -13.01 4.06
N ARG A 71 -25.36 -12.47 5.27
CA ARG A 71 -24.08 -12.18 5.94
C ARG A 71 -23.91 -13.16 7.10
N LYS A 72 -22.75 -13.82 7.18
CA LYS A 72 -22.41 -14.71 8.30
C LYS A 72 -21.03 -14.40 8.84
N ARG A 73 -20.91 -14.56 10.16
CA ARG A 73 -19.62 -14.59 10.84
C ARG A 73 -19.26 -16.04 11.09
N LEU A 74 -18.17 -16.49 10.51
CA LEU A 74 -17.57 -17.79 10.67
C LEU A 74 -16.33 -17.67 11.55
N THR A 75 -15.78 -18.82 11.92
CA THR A 75 -14.54 -18.88 12.70
C THR A 75 -13.54 -19.75 11.98
N TRP A 76 -12.39 -19.19 11.70
CA TRP A 76 -11.21 -19.94 11.29
C TRP A 76 -10.32 -20.18 12.50
N THR A 77 -9.81 -21.39 12.62
CA THR A 77 -8.89 -21.77 13.68
C THR A 77 -7.66 -22.36 13.01
N SER A 78 -6.49 -21.74 13.20
CA SER A 78 -5.27 -22.31 12.65
C SER A 78 -5.01 -23.68 13.27
N GLY A 79 -4.79 -24.71 12.46
CA GLY A 79 -4.52 -26.07 12.93
C GLY A 79 -3.19 -26.26 13.69
N ALA A 80 -2.52 -25.16 14.03
CA ALA A 80 -1.23 -25.13 14.71
C ALA A 80 -1.32 -25.02 16.25
N ALA A 81 -2.52 -24.85 16.79
CA ALA A 81 -2.71 -24.69 18.24
C ALA A 81 -2.94 -26.04 18.95
N MET A 82 -2.57 -26.11 20.24
CA MET A 82 -2.97 -27.20 21.07
C MET A 82 -4.51 -27.22 21.26
N GLU A 83 -5.10 -28.38 21.36
CA GLU A 83 -6.52 -28.53 21.64
C GLU A 83 -6.91 -27.74 22.90
N GLY A 84 -7.96 -26.95 22.81
CA GLY A 84 -8.41 -26.07 23.89
C GLY A 84 -7.68 -24.70 24.00
N PHE A 85 -6.59 -24.48 23.27
CA PHE A 85 -5.84 -23.21 23.27
C PHE A 85 -5.86 -22.51 21.91
N ALA A 86 -6.64 -23.01 20.97
CA ALA A 86 -6.77 -22.37 19.65
C ALA A 86 -7.45 -21.00 19.79
N THR A 87 -6.81 -19.98 19.26
CA THR A 87 -7.41 -18.63 19.21
C THR A 87 -8.28 -18.53 17.97
N PRO A 88 -9.61 -18.40 18.12
CA PRO A 88 -10.52 -18.30 16.99
C PRO A 88 -10.37 -16.95 16.27
N VAL A 89 -10.21 -16.97 14.96
CA VAL A 89 -10.14 -15.81 14.09
C VAL A 89 -11.49 -15.63 13.40
N PRO A 90 -12.15 -14.46 13.53
CA PRO A 90 -13.41 -14.21 12.86
C PRO A 90 -13.21 -14.04 11.35
N VAL A 91 -14.04 -14.71 10.56
CA VAL A 91 -14.14 -14.60 9.11
C VAL A 91 -15.56 -14.15 8.78
N ILE A 92 -15.69 -12.99 8.16
CA ILE A 92 -16.98 -12.43 7.76
C ILE A 92 -17.21 -12.79 6.29
N VAL A 93 -18.32 -13.46 6.00
CA VAL A 93 -18.73 -13.80 4.65
C VAL A 93 -20.03 -13.09 4.30
N ILE A 94 -20.01 -12.31 3.23
CA ILE A 94 -21.19 -11.63 2.69
C ILE A 94 -21.43 -12.24 1.31
N ASN A 95 -22.50 -13.02 1.17
CA ASN A 95 -22.88 -13.63 -0.10
C ASN A 95 -24.04 -12.87 -0.71
N GLY A 96 -23.77 -12.07 -1.72
CA GLY A 96 -24.74 -11.18 -2.37
C GLY A 96 -25.79 -11.92 -3.20
N LYS A 97 -26.82 -11.18 -3.62
CA LYS A 97 -27.92 -11.75 -4.42
C LYS A 97 -27.57 -11.93 -5.90
N GLY A 98 -26.69 -11.12 -6.44
CA GLY A 98 -26.27 -11.19 -7.85
C GLY A 98 -25.13 -12.18 -8.09
N PRO A 99 -24.94 -12.65 -9.33
CA PRO A 99 -23.76 -13.41 -9.73
C PRO A 99 -22.54 -12.47 -9.77
N GLY A 100 -21.37 -12.97 -9.37
CA GLY A 100 -20.16 -12.17 -9.39
C GLY A 100 -18.95 -12.90 -8.79
N PRO A 101 -17.77 -12.22 -8.71
CA PRO A 101 -16.57 -12.79 -8.15
C PRO A 101 -16.66 -12.91 -6.62
N VAL A 102 -15.73 -13.67 -6.04
CA VAL A 102 -15.48 -13.70 -4.60
C VAL A 102 -14.25 -12.84 -4.31
N LEU A 103 -14.45 -11.67 -3.75
CA LEU A 103 -13.36 -10.80 -3.32
C LEU A 103 -12.98 -11.13 -1.89
N CYS A 104 -11.71 -11.43 -1.67
CA CYS A 104 -11.17 -11.61 -0.33
C CYS A 104 -10.38 -10.38 0.12
N ILE A 105 -10.52 -10.03 1.40
CA ILE A 105 -9.81 -8.94 2.05
C ILE A 105 -9.20 -9.50 3.33
N THR A 106 -7.87 -9.49 3.42
CA THR A 106 -7.13 -9.86 4.62
C THR A 106 -6.45 -8.64 5.22
N ALA A 107 -6.33 -8.60 6.54
CA ALA A 107 -5.61 -7.56 7.25
C ALA A 107 -4.96 -8.12 8.51
N ALA A 108 -4.03 -7.34 9.07
CA ALA A 108 -3.26 -7.71 10.26
C ALA A 108 -2.64 -9.12 10.15
N LEU A 109 -2.05 -9.43 9.00
CA LEU A 109 -1.09 -10.51 8.85
C LEU A 109 0.10 -10.28 9.81
N HIS A 110 0.45 -9.01 9.96
CA HIS A 110 1.29 -8.48 11.02
C HIS A 110 0.40 -7.81 12.07
N GLY A 111 0.56 -8.21 13.32
CA GLY A 111 -0.42 -7.86 14.36
C GLY A 111 -0.40 -6.38 14.77
N ASP A 112 0.66 -5.65 14.46
CA ASP A 112 0.84 -4.22 14.73
C ASP A 112 0.30 -3.29 13.63
N GLU A 113 -0.18 -3.83 12.49
CA GLU A 113 -0.65 -3.07 11.33
C GLU A 113 -2.17 -2.84 11.40
N LEU A 114 -2.58 -1.68 11.96
CA LEU A 114 -3.97 -1.47 12.38
C LEU A 114 -4.89 -0.84 11.32
N ASN A 115 -4.35 -0.06 10.36
CA ASN A 115 -5.17 0.64 9.35
C ASN A 115 -6.02 -0.34 8.55
N GLY A 116 -5.44 -1.47 8.13
CA GLY A 116 -6.14 -2.51 7.37
C GLY A 116 -7.32 -3.14 8.10
N ILE A 117 -7.25 -3.26 9.42
CA ILE A 117 -8.35 -3.77 10.25
C ILE A 117 -9.57 -2.86 10.11
N GLU A 118 -9.37 -1.55 10.29
CA GLU A 118 -10.45 -0.58 10.24
C GLU A 118 -10.98 -0.38 8.81
N VAL A 119 -10.11 -0.45 7.78
CA VAL A 119 -10.54 -0.48 6.37
C VAL A 119 -11.45 -1.68 6.12
N THR A 120 -11.03 -2.88 6.52
CA THR A 120 -11.81 -4.10 6.35
C THR A 120 -13.16 -3.98 7.05
N ARG A 121 -13.17 -3.49 8.30
CA ARG A 121 -14.39 -3.28 9.06
C ARG A 121 -15.37 -2.34 8.33
N ARG A 122 -14.90 -1.16 7.87
CA ARG A 122 -15.75 -0.18 7.16
C ARG A 122 -16.30 -0.75 5.87
N VAL A 123 -15.44 -1.31 5.03
CA VAL A 123 -15.87 -1.90 3.74
C VAL A 123 -16.92 -2.98 3.96
N LEU A 124 -16.72 -3.87 4.94
CA LEU A 124 -17.67 -4.93 5.21
C LEU A 124 -19.00 -4.39 5.79
N ASP A 125 -18.95 -3.34 6.61
CA ASP A 125 -20.15 -2.75 7.22
C ASP A 125 -21.04 -2.03 6.18
N ASP A 126 -20.42 -1.33 5.24
CA ASP A 126 -21.08 -0.56 4.19
C ASP A 126 -21.70 -1.40 3.07
N ILE A 127 -21.42 -2.70 3.01
CA ILE A 127 -21.96 -3.59 1.97
C ILE A 127 -23.44 -3.88 2.23
N ASP A 128 -24.29 -3.47 1.30
CA ASP A 128 -25.66 -3.95 1.22
C ASP A 128 -25.70 -5.32 0.51
N VAL A 129 -26.08 -6.35 1.26
CA VAL A 129 -26.17 -7.73 0.76
C VAL A 129 -27.20 -7.89 -0.38
N GLU A 130 -28.24 -7.03 -0.40
CA GLU A 130 -29.30 -7.05 -1.39
C GLU A 130 -28.81 -6.57 -2.77
N GLU A 131 -27.84 -5.63 -2.77
CA GLU A 131 -27.29 -5.02 -3.98
C GLU A 131 -25.97 -5.63 -4.42
N LEU A 132 -25.34 -6.47 -3.59
CA LEU A 132 -24.05 -7.07 -3.89
C LEU A 132 -24.17 -8.14 -4.98
N ASN A 133 -23.31 -8.05 -5.98
CA ASN A 133 -23.04 -9.11 -6.94
C ASN A 133 -21.78 -9.88 -6.52
N GLY A 134 -21.86 -11.22 -6.47
CA GLY A 134 -20.79 -12.06 -5.99
C GLY A 134 -20.73 -12.09 -4.45
N ALA A 135 -19.54 -12.19 -3.90
CA ALA A 135 -19.38 -12.29 -2.46
C ALA A 135 -18.10 -11.57 -1.97
N VAL A 136 -18.10 -11.23 -0.70
CA VAL A 136 -16.91 -10.73 0.00
C VAL A 136 -16.61 -11.63 1.19
N ILE A 137 -15.34 -12.04 1.31
CA ILE A 137 -14.80 -12.77 2.46
C ILE A 137 -13.77 -11.85 3.12
N GLY A 138 -14.05 -11.40 4.34
CA GLY A 138 -13.15 -10.54 5.11
C GLY A 138 -12.52 -11.28 6.29
N VAL A 139 -11.21 -11.18 6.44
CA VAL A 139 -10.46 -11.64 7.62
C VAL A 139 -9.75 -10.42 8.23
N PRO A 140 -10.43 -9.66 9.10
CA PRO A 140 -9.92 -8.38 9.59
C PRO A 140 -8.63 -8.49 10.40
N ILE A 141 -8.41 -9.61 11.09
CA ILE A 141 -7.22 -9.82 11.92
C ILE A 141 -6.76 -11.28 11.74
N VAL A 142 -5.78 -11.49 10.86
CA VAL A 142 -5.23 -12.83 10.62
C VAL A 142 -4.37 -13.27 11.79
N ASN A 143 -3.42 -12.45 12.21
CA ASN A 143 -2.52 -12.72 13.34
C ASN A 143 -3.07 -12.11 14.63
N ILE A 144 -4.12 -12.71 15.15
CA ILE A 144 -4.80 -12.19 16.35
C ILE A 144 -3.89 -12.20 17.60
N GLN A 145 -2.94 -13.11 17.68
CA GLN A 145 -1.99 -13.18 18.80
C GLN A 145 -0.93 -12.07 18.71
N GLY A 146 -0.47 -11.76 17.50
CA GLY A 146 0.37 -10.59 17.24
C GLY A 146 -0.37 -9.29 17.55
N PHE A 147 -1.63 -9.19 17.13
CA PHE A 147 -2.49 -8.05 17.41
C PHE A 147 -2.63 -7.75 18.90
N TYR A 148 -2.94 -8.75 19.72
CA TYR A 148 -3.05 -8.56 21.17
C TYR A 148 -1.74 -8.11 21.83
N ARG A 149 -0.59 -8.44 21.24
CA ARG A 149 0.71 -8.06 21.76
C ARG A 149 1.28 -6.79 21.10
N GLY A 150 0.58 -6.23 20.12
CA GLY A 150 1.08 -5.09 19.33
C GLY A 150 2.41 -5.44 18.64
N THR A 151 2.53 -6.61 18.06
CA THR A 151 3.75 -7.06 17.39
C THR A 151 3.48 -7.62 16.01
N ARG A 152 4.42 -7.38 15.09
CA ARG A 152 4.41 -7.92 13.74
C ARG A 152 4.33 -9.45 13.73
N TYR A 153 5.10 -10.09 14.57
CA TYR A 153 5.43 -11.51 14.52
C TYR A 153 4.41 -12.42 15.20
N LEU A 154 4.42 -13.68 14.79
CA LEU A 154 3.76 -14.78 15.50
C LEU A 154 4.42 -15.01 16.89
N PRO A 155 3.79 -15.82 17.79
CA PRO A 155 4.38 -16.16 19.08
C PRO A 155 5.77 -16.78 19.04
N ASP A 156 6.06 -17.51 17.97
CA ASP A 156 7.35 -18.15 17.72
C ASP A 156 8.38 -17.22 17.02
N ARG A 157 8.09 -15.91 16.99
CA ARG A 157 8.90 -14.84 16.40
C ARG A 157 9.05 -14.91 14.89
N ARG A 158 8.25 -15.72 14.19
CA ARG A 158 8.27 -15.81 12.74
C ARG A 158 7.34 -14.80 12.10
N ASP A 159 7.76 -14.27 10.94
CA ASP A 159 6.92 -13.47 10.07
C ASP A 159 6.01 -14.39 9.25
N LEU A 160 4.69 -14.34 9.50
CA LEU A 160 3.74 -15.19 8.78
C LEU A 160 3.81 -14.98 7.26
N ASN A 161 4.13 -13.76 6.82
CA ASN A 161 4.19 -13.40 5.40
C ASN A 161 5.46 -13.89 4.67
N ARG A 162 6.14 -14.88 5.23
CA ARG A 162 7.28 -15.60 4.63
C ARG A 162 7.04 -17.09 4.48
N TYR A 163 5.81 -17.55 4.83
CA TYR A 163 5.54 -18.98 4.91
C TYR A 163 4.44 -19.48 3.99
N PHE A 164 3.82 -18.61 3.15
CA PHE A 164 2.79 -19.01 2.19
C PHE A 164 3.35 -19.74 0.96
N PRO A 165 2.62 -20.71 0.38
CA PRO A 165 1.29 -21.20 0.78
C PRO A 165 1.31 -22.12 2.00
N GLY A 166 2.46 -22.38 2.60
CA GLY A 166 2.64 -23.22 3.75
C GLY A 166 2.57 -24.72 3.49
N ASN A 167 2.63 -25.48 4.59
CA ASN A 167 2.50 -26.93 4.55
C ASN A 167 1.97 -27.45 5.91
N ASP A 168 1.28 -28.56 5.89
CA ASP A 168 0.57 -29.15 7.04
C ASP A 168 1.49 -29.80 8.08
N ARG A 169 2.77 -30.01 7.79
CA ARG A 169 3.76 -30.72 8.62
C ARG A 169 4.90 -29.84 9.10
N GLY A 170 4.93 -28.57 8.73
CA GLY A 170 6.02 -27.67 9.06
C GLY A 170 5.93 -27.04 10.45
N SER A 171 6.62 -25.92 10.61
CA SER A 171 6.55 -25.08 11.81
C SER A 171 5.14 -24.54 12.06
N SER A 172 4.91 -23.91 13.22
CA SER A 172 3.63 -23.26 13.54
C SER A 172 3.24 -22.24 12.47
N ALA A 173 4.18 -21.39 12.04
CA ALA A 173 3.95 -20.42 10.99
C ALA A 173 3.58 -21.08 9.65
N THR A 174 4.30 -22.11 9.23
CA THR A 174 4.03 -22.84 7.99
C THR A 174 2.65 -23.52 8.02
N ARG A 175 2.25 -24.09 9.15
CA ARG A 175 0.92 -24.73 9.31
C ARG A 175 -0.19 -23.70 9.30
N MET A 176 0.01 -22.55 9.97
CA MET A 176 -0.95 -21.46 9.98
C MET A 176 -1.15 -20.89 8.58
N ALA A 177 -0.06 -20.63 7.84
CA ALA A 177 -0.10 -20.21 6.45
C ALA A 177 -0.86 -21.20 5.57
N HIS A 178 -0.57 -22.51 5.71
CA HIS A 178 -1.25 -23.57 4.97
C HIS A 178 -2.75 -23.63 5.23
N SER A 179 -3.17 -23.57 6.50
CA SER A 179 -4.57 -23.61 6.89
C SER A 179 -5.31 -22.39 6.33
N LEU A 180 -4.79 -21.15 6.51
CA LEU A 180 -5.41 -19.96 5.95
C LEU A 180 -5.51 -20.05 4.42
N PHE A 181 -4.44 -20.47 3.77
CA PHE A 181 -4.38 -20.55 2.31
C PHE A 181 -5.37 -21.55 1.75
N THR A 182 -5.46 -22.75 2.35
CA THR A 182 -6.31 -23.83 1.86
C THR A 182 -7.78 -23.65 2.23
N GLU A 183 -8.06 -23.16 3.42
CA GLU A 183 -9.42 -23.09 3.96
C GLU A 183 -10.13 -21.77 3.61
N VAL A 184 -9.38 -20.69 3.31
CA VAL A 184 -9.95 -19.38 3.00
C VAL A 184 -9.50 -18.88 1.62
N ILE A 185 -8.19 -18.73 1.39
CA ILE A 185 -7.69 -18.02 0.21
C ILE A 185 -8.01 -18.73 -1.10
N LYS A 186 -7.98 -20.05 -1.14
CA LYS A 186 -8.35 -20.84 -2.34
C LYS A 186 -9.81 -20.67 -2.78
N HIS A 187 -10.65 -20.08 -1.94
CA HIS A 187 -12.04 -19.77 -2.28
C HIS A 187 -12.21 -18.40 -2.95
N CYS A 188 -11.14 -17.61 -3.04
CA CYS A 188 -11.16 -16.25 -3.60
C CYS A 188 -11.03 -16.24 -5.12
N SER A 189 -11.70 -15.30 -5.77
CA SER A 189 -11.48 -14.96 -7.19
C SER A 189 -10.47 -13.82 -7.35
N ALA A 190 -10.30 -13.00 -6.31
CA ALA A 190 -9.31 -11.94 -6.19
C ALA A 190 -9.02 -11.70 -4.70
N LEU A 191 -7.82 -11.22 -4.39
CA LEU A 191 -7.37 -10.98 -3.01
C LEU A 191 -6.76 -9.59 -2.87
N ILE A 192 -7.12 -8.89 -1.80
CA ILE A 192 -6.44 -7.70 -1.31
C ILE A 192 -5.89 -8.02 0.07
N ASP A 193 -4.58 -7.90 0.24
CA ASP A 193 -3.91 -8.05 1.53
C ASP A 193 -3.48 -6.67 2.04
N LEU A 194 -4.05 -6.25 3.18
CA LEU A 194 -3.91 -4.90 3.71
C LEU A 194 -2.78 -4.82 4.73
N HIS A 195 -1.85 -3.91 4.49
CA HIS A 195 -0.65 -3.67 5.27
C HIS A 195 -0.42 -2.20 5.60
N THR A 196 0.58 -1.94 6.43
CA THR A 196 1.18 -0.63 6.67
C THR A 196 2.70 -0.70 6.46
N GLY A 197 3.41 0.42 6.56
CA GLY A 197 4.85 0.37 6.75
C GLY A 197 5.20 -0.42 8.01
N SER A 198 6.33 -1.11 7.99
CA SER A 198 6.84 -1.89 9.11
C SER A 198 8.03 -1.21 9.78
N LEU A 199 8.41 -1.62 10.99
CA LEU A 199 9.62 -1.14 11.69
C LEU A 199 9.70 0.38 11.77
N ASN A 200 8.62 1.03 12.22
CA ASN A 200 8.49 2.49 12.32
C ASN A 200 8.73 3.23 10.99
N ARG A 201 8.27 2.66 9.89
CA ARG A 201 8.16 3.33 8.59
C ARG A 201 6.70 3.66 8.28
N THR A 202 6.51 4.67 7.45
CA THR A 202 5.19 5.02 6.92
C THR A 202 5.21 4.90 5.40
N ASN A 203 4.15 4.35 4.83
CA ASN A 203 3.97 4.22 3.39
C ASN A 203 2.89 5.17 2.87
N LEU A 204 3.17 5.83 1.75
CA LEU A 204 2.13 6.46 0.96
C LEU A 204 1.11 5.37 0.57
N PRO A 205 -0.21 5.66 0.57
CA PRO A 205 -1.18 4.69 0.07
C PRO A 205 -0.78 4.17 -1.31
N GLN A 206 -0.43 2.90 -1.39
CA GLN A 206 0.12 2.29 -2.59
C GLN A 206 -0.29 0.83 -2.73
N VAL A 207 -0.58 0.43 -3.95
CA VAL A 207 -0.85 -0.97 -4.32
C VAL A 207 0.43 -1.58 -4.85
N ARG A 208 0.95 -2.61 -4.18
CA ARG A 208 2.06 -3.44 -4.69
C ARG A 208 1.49 -4.60 -5.50
N ALA A 209 1.95 -4.75 -6.73
CA ALA A 209 1.34 -5.66 -7.68
C ALA A 209 2.33 -6.22 -8.70
N ASP A 210 2.16 -7.48 -9.08
CA ASP A 210 2.91 -8.09 -10.20
C ASP A 210 2.26 -7.70 -11.53
N LEU A 211 2.76 -6.65 -12.16
CA LEU A 211 2.24 -6.14 -13.42
C LEU A 211 2.62 -6.99 -14.66
N ARG A 212 3.21 -8.17 -14.47
CA ARG A 212 3.37 -9.15 -15.54
C ARG A 212 2.07 -9.94 -15.79
N SER A 213 1.17 -9.97 -14.80
CA SER A 213 -0.14 -10.61 -14.91
C SER A 213 -1.20 -9.65 -15.47
N PRO A 214 -1.81 -9.94 -16.64
CA PRO A 214 -2.90 -9.11 -17.18
C PRO A 214 -4.11 -8.98 -16.24
N GLN A 215 -4.34 -9.99 -15.40
CA GLN A 215 -5.44 -9.97 -14.42
C GLN A 215 -5.15 -8.99 -13.30
N VAL A 216 -3.92 -8.99 -12.78
CA VAL A 216 -3.46 -8.06 -11.76
C VAL A 216 -3.42 -6.62 -12.30
N ILE A 217 -2.96 -6.40 -13.55
CA ILE A 217 -3.01 -5.08 -14.19
C ILE A 217 -4.45 -4.53 -14.20
N ARG A 218 -5.43 -5.33 -14.64
CA ARG A 218 -6.83 -4.89 -14.63
C ARG A 218 -7.33 -4.54 -13.22
N MET A 219 -6.90 -5.31 -12.23
CA MET A 219 -7.23 -5.05 -10.82
C MET A 219 -6.63 -3.73 -10.35
N THR A 220 -5.34 -3.46 -10.63
CA THR A 220 -4.67 -2.22 -10.19
C THR A 220 -5.25 -0.96 -10.82
N GLN A 221 -5.73 -1.02 -12.06
CA GLN A 221 -6.38 0.11 -12.74
C GLN A 221 -7.70 0.55 -12.09
N ALA A 222 -8.23 -0.25 -11.19
CA ALA A 222 -9.51 -0.06 -10.53
C ALA A 222 -9.42 0.50 -9.10
N PHE A 223 -8.24 0.85 -8.61
CA PHE A 223 -8.05 1.41 -7.25
C PHE A 223 -8.17 2.94 -7.17
N GLY A 224 -8.62 3.61 -8.24
CA GLY A 224 -8.77 5.07 -8.28
C GLY A 224 -7.43 5.79 -8.13
N SER A 225 -7.41 6.88 -7.35
CA SER A 225 -6.22 7.72 -7.13
C SER A 225 -5.23 7.07 -6.15
N THR A 226 -4.72 5.89 -6.49
CA THR A 226 -3.78 5.14 -5.66
C THR A 226 -2.53 4.82 -6.46
N VAL A 227 -1.36 5.09 -5.87
CA VAL A 227 -0.05 4.74 -6.46
C VAL A 227 0.05 3.23 -6.65
N VAL A 228 0.58 2.81 -7.78
CA VAL A 228 0.88 1.40 -8.06
C VAL A 228 2.38 1.20 -8.14
N LEU A 229 2.89 0.23 -7.39
CA LEU A 229 4.30 -0.16 -7.38
C LEU A 229 4.43 -1.59 -7.90
N HIS A 230 5.21 -1.74 -9.00
CA HIS A 230 5.49 -3.04 -9.58
C HIS A 230 6.42 -3.87 -8.70
N GLY A 231 6.14 -5.16 -8.59
CA GLY A 231 6.98 -6.16 -7.94
C GLY A 231 6.28 -7.50 -7.82
N ALA A 232 7.03 -8.57 -8.03
CA ALA A 232 6.50 -9.94 -7.95
C ALA A 232 6.03 -10.32 -6.54
N GLY A 233 6.59 -9.70 -5.51
CA GLY A 233 6.48 -10.10 -4.11
C GLY A 233 7.49 -11.16 -3.72
N ASP A 234 7.87 -11.17 -2.45
CA ASP A 234 8.85 -12.12 -1.94
C ASP A 234 8.32 -13.55 -1.98
N PRO A 235 9.17 -14.52 -2.23
CA PRO A 235 8.83 -15.92 -2.02
C PRO A 235 8.29 -16.14 -0.61
N GLY A 236 7.18 -16.85 -0.49
CA GLY A 236 6.53 -17.09 0.80
C GLY A 236 5.57 -15.98 1.26
N SER A 237 5.46 -14.84 0.57
CA SER A 237 4.41 -13.85 0.85
C SER A 237 3.03 -14.35 0.37
N LEU A 238 1.97 -13.91 1.07
CA LEU A 238 0.59 -14.28 0.73
C LEU A 238 0.24 -13.84 -0.69
N ARG A 239 0.56 -12.61 -1.06
CA ARG A 239 0.34 -12.06 -2.41
C ARG A 239 1.00 -12.92 -3.49
N ARG A 240 2.27 -13.28 -3.31
CA ARG A 240 3.02 -14.10 -4.27
C ARG A 240 2.40 -15.49 -4.39
N ALA A 241 2.14 -16.16 -3.28
CA ALA A 241 1.55 -17.49 -3.29
C ALA A 241 0.15 -17.52 -3.91
N ALA A 242 -0.67 -16.49 -3.69
CA ALA A 242 -1.98 -16.38 -4.31
C ALA A 242 -1.89 -16.16 -5.82
N ASN A 243 -1.01 -15.27 -6.30
CA ASN A 243 -0.78 -15.07 -7.73
C ASN A 243 -0.24 -16.34 -8.40
N ASP A 244 0.69 -17.05 -7.77
CA ASP A 244 1.22 -18.32 -8.28
C ASP A 244 0.13 -19.42 -8.33
N ALA A 245 -0.88 -19.34 -7.48
CA ALA A 245 -2.07 -20.21 -7.50
C ALA A 245 -3.15 -19.74 -8.48
N GLY A 246 -2.92 -18.68 -9.25
CA GLY A 246 -3.87 -18.15 -10.24
C GLY A 246 -4.97 -17.26 -9.63
N ILE A 247 -4.82 -16.80 -8.41
CA ILE A 247 -5.71 -15.84 -7.74
C ILE A 247 -5.09 -14.45 -7.86
N PRO A 248 -5.62 -13.54 -8.71
CA PRO A 248 -5.11 -12.19 -8.84
C PRO A 248 -5.07 -11.49 -7.48
N SER A 249 -3.88 -11.07 -7.06
CA SER A 249 -3.67 -10.60 -5.69
C SER A 249 -2.77 -9.37 -5.66
N VAL A 250 -3.09 -8.45 -4.76
CA VAL A 250 -2.32 -7.25 -4.49
C VAL A 250 -2.10 -7.09 -3.00
N THR A 251 -0.99 -6.44 -2.63
CA THR A 251 -0.81 -5.89 -1.28
C THR A 251 -1.15 -4.41 -1.34
N PHE A 252 -1.94 -3.92 -0.40
CA PHE A 252 -2.27 -2.52 -0.27
C PHE A 252 -1.69 -1.95 1.01
N GLU A 253 -0.67 -1.14 0.87
CA GLU A 253 0.09 -0.52 1.94
C GLU A 253 -0.46 0.87 2.26
N MET A 254 -0.63 1.20 3.56
CA MET A 254 -1.22 2.49 3.98
C MET A 254 -0.70 2.92 5.34
N GLY A 255 0.09 4.00 5.40
CA GLY A 255 0.54 4.61 6.63
C GLY A 255 1.54 3.78 7.44
N GLU A 256 1.45 3.81 8.75
CA GLU A 256 2.42 3.29 9.72
C GLU A 256 1.81 2.31 10.71
N PRO A 257 2.63 1.46 11.37
CA PRO A 257 2.15 0.49 12.36
C PRO A 257 1.74 1.17 13.67
N MET A 258 1.16 0.40 14.57
CA MET A 258 0.82 0.75 15.96
C MET A 258 -0.22 1.85 16.14
N ARG A 259 -0.83 2.38 15.07
CA ARG A 259 -1.89 3.38 15.18
C ARG A 259 -2.89 3.30 14.03
N VAL A 260 -4.10 3.77 14.28
CA VAL A 260 -5.14 3.96 13.26
C VAL A 260 -5.08 5.40 12.75
N GLN A 261 -4.95 5.57 11.45
CA GLN A 261 -4.85 6.87 10.78
C GLN A 261 -6.09 7.07 9.90
N SER A 262 -6.98 7.98 10.31
CA SER A 262 -8.30 8.17 9.67
C SER A 262 -8.22 8.46 8.17
N GLU A 263 -7.23 9.25 7.73
CA GLU A 263 -7.04 9.57 6.31
C GLU A 263 -6.61 8.34 5.49
N GLN A 264 -5.73 7.50 6.05
CA GLN A 264 -5.28 6.26 5.43
C GLN A 264 -6.43 5.25 5.30
N VAL A 265 -7.23 5.15 6.36
CA VAL A 265 -8.42 4.28 6.40
C VAL A 265 -9.47 4.74 5.38
N GLU A 266 -9.72 6.04 5.29
CA GLU A 266 -10.66 6.59 4.32
C GLU A 266 -10.19 6.36 2.88
N HIS A 267 -8.89 6.56 2.61
CA HIS A 267 -8.29 6.25 1.32
C HIS A 267 -8.48 4.77 0.96
N GLY A 268 -8.11 3.87 1.88
CA GLY A 268 -8.21 2.43 1.67
C GLY A 268 -9.64 1.97 1.40
N ALA A 269 -10.61 2.45 2.17
CA ALA A 269 -12.01 2.10 1.98
C ALA A 269 -12.53 2.56 0.61
N LYS A 270 -12.30 3.82 0.23
CA LYS A 270 -12.69 4.37 -1.09
C LYS A 270 -12.04 3.62 -2.25
N ALA A 271 -10.78 3.24 -2.13
CA ALA A 271 -10.06 2.51 -3.15
C ALA A 271 -10.65 1.10 -3.36
N ILE A 272 -10.97 0.38 -2.27
CA ILE A 272 -11.59 -0.94 -2.34
C ILE A 272 -13.02 -0.86 -2.90
N GLU A 273 -13.81 0.13 -2.49
CA GLU A 273 -15.16 0.36 -3.05
C GLU A 273 -15.11 0.66 -4.56
N THR A 274 -14.11 1.43 -4.99
CA THR A 274 -13.87 1.70 -6.43
C THR A 274 -13.53 0.42 -7.18
N LEU A 275 -12.70 -0.44 -6.59
CA LEU A 275 -12.40 -1.76 -7.15
C LEU A 275 -13.65 -2.64 -7.23
N MET A 276 -14.46 -2.71 -6.17
CA MET A 276 -15.70 -3.49 -6.15
C MET A 276 -16.66 -3.03 -7.26
N TYR A 277 -16.78 -1.72 -7.48
CA TYR A 277 -17.55 -1.19 -8.61
C TYR A 277 -16.97 -1.64 -9.95
N ALA A 278 -15.67 -1.53 -10.16
CA ALA A 278 -15.01 -1.93 -11.40
C ALA A 278 -15.10 -3.44 -11.67
N LEU A 279 -15.17 -4.26 -10.63
CA LEU A 279 -15.44 -5.70 -10.72
C LEU A 279 -16.92 -6.04 -10.94
N GLY A 280 -17.80 -5.03 -11.03
CA GLY A 280 -19.24 -5.22 -11.20
C GLY A 280 -19.95 -5.75 -9.95
N MET A 281 -19.30 -5.69 -8.77
CA MET A 281 -19.86 -6.17 -7.52
C MET A 281 -20.88 -5.21 -6.92
N THR A 282 -20.74 -3.90 -7.16
CA THR A 282 -21.66 -2.86 -6.69
C THR A 282 -22.14 -2.00 -7.85
N LYS A 283 -23.33 -1.37 -7.70
CA LYS A 283 -23.91 -0.50 -8.74
C LYS A 283 -23.50 0.96 -8.56
N GLN A 284 -23.17 1.38 -7.36
CA GLN A 284 -22.78 2.75 -7.07
C GLN A 284 -21.37 3.01 -7.56
N ARG A 285 -21.24 3.91 -8.55
CA ARG A 285 -19.95 4.40 -9.00
C ARG A 285 -19.39 5.36 -7.95
N ARG A 286 -18.48 4.89 -7.13
CA ARG A 286 -17.67 5.75 -6.28
C ARG A 286 -16.36 6.02 -7.01
N TYR A 287 -16.41 6.93 -8.02
CA TYR A 287 -15.20 7.39 -8.69
C TYR A 287 -14.41 8.29 -7.73
N TRP A 288 -13.16 7.99 -7.53
CA TRP A 288 -12.30 8.75 -6.66
C TRP A 288 -10.97 9.08 -7.34
N GLY A 289 -10.83 10.38 -7.70
CA GLY A 289 -9.61 11.00 -8.20
C GLY A 289 -9.11 10.49 -9.55
N ASP A 290 -8.09 11.14 -10.08
CA ASP A 290 -7.38 10.72 -11.27
C ASP A 290 -6.39 9.60 -10.92
N PRO A 291 -6.12 8.67 -11.87
CA PRO A 291 -5.14 7.60 -11.65
C PRO A 291 -3.76 8.16 -11.31
N GLU A 292 -3.18 7.71 -10.22
CA GLU A 292 -1.81 8.02 -9.82
C GLU A 292 -0.79 7.30 -10.72
N PRO A 293 0.47 7.77 -10.75
CA PRO A 293 1.53 7.12 -11.51
C PRO A 293 1.77 5.67 -11.10
N VAL A 294 2.18 4.86 -12.09
CA VAL A 294 2.73 3.53 -11.86
C VAL A 294 4.25 3.62 -11.78
N TYR A 295 4.81 3.09 -10.70
CA TYR A 295 6.26 3.01 -10.48
C TYR A 295 6.72 1.59 -10.78
N TYR A 296 7.48 1.43 -11.85
CA TYR A 296 8.06 0.12 -12.26
C TYR A 296 9.34 -0.20 -11.48
N SER A 297 10.01 0.81 -10.95
CA SER A 297 11.16 0.64 -10.09
C SER A 297 11.13 1.58 -8.89
N SER A 298 11.65 1.12 -7.77
CA SER A 298 11.89 1.92 -6.59
C SER A 298 13.21 1.51 -5.94
N LYS A 299 13.82 2.43 -5.20
CA LYS A 299 15.07 2.20 -4.51
C LYS A 299 14.97 2.63 -3.05
N TRP A 300 15.50 1.82 -2.15
CA TRP A 300 15.73 2.23 -0.77
C TRP A 300 17.02 3.04 -0.66
N VAL A 301 16.92 4.20 -0.01
CA VAL A 301 18.05 4.98 0.44
C VAL A 301 18.33 4.58 1.87
N ARG A 302 19.52 4.02 2.10
CA ARG A 302 19.94 3.56 3.41
C ARG A 302 20.85 4.60 4.06
N VAL A 303 20.84 4.63 5.40
CA VAL A 303 21.74 5.50 6.16
C VAL A 303 23.10 4.83 6.32
N ASP A 304 24.16 5.61 6.20
CA ASP A 304 25.54 5.11 6.37
C ASP A 304 25.98 5.14 7.84
N ASN A 305 25.33 5.98 8.66
CA ASN A 305 25.72 6.22 10.04
C ASN A 305 24.52 6.08 10.97
N GLY A 306 24.77 5.56 12.18
CA GLY A 306 23.76 5.46 13.24
C GLY A 306 23.51 6.81 13.94
N GLY A 307 22.33 6.94 14.53
CA GLY A 307 21.93 8.14 15.27
C GLY A 307 20.43 8.35 15.26
N ILE A 308 20.00 9.60 15.47
CA ILE A 308 18.59 10.00 15.39
C ILE A 308 18.35 10.61 14.01
N LEU A 309 17.45 10.01 13.27
CA LEU A 309 17.03 10.48 11.95
C LEU A 309 15.97 11.59 12.08
N PHE A 310 16.20 12.69 11.39
CA PHE A 310 15.22 13.76 11.15
C PHE A 310 15.04 13.92 9.64
N SER A 311 13.80 13.80 9.19
CA SER A 311 13.46 13.94 7.76
C SER A 311 13.20 15.40 7.41
N ASP A 312 13.75 15.85 6.27
CA ASP A 312 13.51 17.17 5.68
C ASP A 312 12.45 17.12 4.56
N VAL A 313 12.04 15.91 4.17
CA VAL A 313 11.02 15.67 3.14
C VAL A 313 9.77 15.03 3.73
N ALA A 314 8.64 15.26 3.06
CA ALA A 314 7.36 14.66 3.42
C ALA A 314 7.05 13.41 2.57
N LEU A 315 6.20 12.53 3.12
CA LEU A 315 5.68 11.39 2.39
C LEU A 315 4.88 11.85 1.16
N GLY A 316 5.20 11.31 -0.02
CA GLY A 316 4.58 11.69 -1.28
C GLY A 316 5.22 12.90 -1.97
N GLU A 317 6.19 13.55 -1.35
CA GLU A 317 6.92 14.68 -1.92
C GLU A 317 7.79 14.26 -3.11
N ARG A 318 7.90 15.16 -4.11
CA ARG A 318 8.82 15.01 -5.25
C ARG A 318 10.06 15.82 -5.01
N PHE A 319 11.18 15.29 -5.44
CA PHE A 319 12.50 15.90 -5.28
C PHE A 319 13.39 15.61 -6.49
N SER A 320 14.47 16.37 -6.61
CA SER A 320 15.50 16.20 -7.60
C SER A 320 16.70 15.44 -7.04
N GLU A 321 17.48 14.80 -7.92
CA GLU A 321 18.77 14.21 -7.55
C GLU A 321 19.67 15.25 -6.85
N GLY A 322 20.28 14.84 -5.75
CA GLY A 322 21.15 15.68 -4.91
C GLY A 322 20.40 16.55 -3.88
N GLU A 323 19.08 16.59 -3.85
CA GLU A 323 18.34 17.27 -2.79
C GLU A 323 18.46 16.55 -1.45
N LEU A 324 18.40 17.32 -0.36
CA LEU A 324 18.50 16.81 1.00
C LEU A 324 17.19 16.10 1.38
N LEU A 325 17.29 14.83 1.78
CA LEU A 325 16.15 14.05 2.27
C LEU A 325 16.01 14.09 3.79
N GLY A 326 17.14 14.24 4.51
CA GLY A 326 17.15 14.29 5.96
C GLY A 326 18.55 14.24 6.54
N VAL A 327 18.60 14.23 7.86
CA VAL A 327 19.87 14.27 8.65
C VAL A 327 19.81 13.20 9.74
N VAL A 328 20.88 12.43 9.88
CA VAL A 328 21.12 11.57 11.04
C VAL A 328 22.07 12.30 11.98
N THR A 329 21.67 12.51 13.22
CA THR A 329 22.49 13.15 14.26
C THR A 329 22.93 12.14 15.29
N ASP A 330 24.25 11.98 15.47
CA ASP A 330 24.80 11.21 16.58
C ASP A 330 24.54 11.97 17.90
N PRO A 331 23.77 11.41 18.84
CA PRO A 331 23.38 12.12 20.07
C PRO A 331 24.54 12.29 21.08
N ILE A 332 25.66 11.59 20.87
CA ILE A 332 26.84 11.66 21.77
C ILE A 332 27.83 12.68 21.26
N SER A 333 28.24 12.59 20.01
CA SER A 333 29.22 13.50 19.39
C SER A 333 28.61 14.76 18.80
N ASN A 334 27.28 14.81 18.67
CA ASN A 334 26.53 15.87 17.99
C ASN A 334 26.93 16.05 16.51
N GLN A 335 27.57 15.01 15.92
CA GLN A 335 27.91 15.00 14.51
C GLN A 335 26.67 14.76 13.67
N GLN A 336 26.56 15.47 12.53
CA GLN A 336 25.43 15.37 11.61
C GLN A 336 25.86 14.74 10.28
N TYR A 337 25.08 13.76 9.83
CA TYR A 337 25.27 13.05 8.56
C TYR A 337 24.06 13.32 7.66
N ARG A 338 24.28 14.00 6.54
CA ARG A 338 23.23 14.37 5.60
C ARG A 338 22.95 13.26 4.61
N ILE A 339 21.68 13.00 4.34
CA ILE A 339 21.20 12.01 3.39
C ILE A 339 20.68 12.76 2.17
N TYR A 340 21.28 12.51 1.01
CA TYR A 340 20.90 13.13 -0.25
C TYR A 340 20.19 12.14 -1.17
N ALA A 341 19.30 12.66 -2.02
CA ALA A 341 18.59 11.89 -3.02
C ALA A 341 19.55 11.36 -4.10
N PRO A 342 19.66 10.04 -4.31
CA PRO A 342 20.56 9.47 -5.32
C PRO A 342 19.98 9.55 -6.75
N LEU A 343 18.74 9.98 -6.90
CA LEU A 343 18.03 10.16 -8.16
C LEU A 343 16.81 11.05 -7.94
N SER A 344 16.27 11.67 -9.00
CA SER A 344 15.01 12.40 -8.94
C SER A 344 13.82 11.43 -8.86
N GLY A 345 12.81 11.76 -8.03
CA GLY A 345 11.67 10.88 -7.83
C GLY A 345 10.65 11.38 -6.83
N ARG A 346 9.88 10.44 -6.25
CA ARG A 346 8.86 10.69 -5.23
C ARG A 346 9.09 9.79 -4.01
N VAL A 347 8.88 10.31 -2.81
CA VAL A 347 8.93 9.52 -1.57
C VAL A 347 7.69 8.63 -1.49
N LEU A 348 7.87 7.32 -1.66
CA LEU A 348 6.80 6.32 -1.59
C LEU A 348 6.66 5.69 -0.21
N GLY A 349 7.72 5.73 0.57
CA GLY A 349 7.77 5.28 1.95
C GLY A 349 8.95 5.93 2.66
N MET A 350 8.89 6.08 3.96
CA MET A 350 9.97 6.68 4.72
C MET A 350 9.95 6.23 6.18
N ALA A 351 11.12 6.28 6.80
CA ALA A 351 11.24 6.12 8.24
C ALA A 351 10.54 7.28 8.96
N LEU A 352 9.91 6.98 10.07
CA LEU A 352 9.53 7.99 11.05
C LEU A 352 10.79 8.55 11.71
N ASN A 353 10.69 9.74 12.33
CA ASN A 353 11.82 10.28 13.11
C ASN A 353 12.13 9.34 14.27
N GLN A 354 13.25 8.66 14.20
CA GLN A 354 13.60 7.56 15.10
C GLN A 354 15.10 7.34 15.19
N VAL A 355 15.50 6.48 16.11
CA VAL A 355 16.87 5.95 16.15
C VAL A 355 17.07 4.99 14.97
N VAL A 356 18.15 5.18 14.24
CA VAL A 356 18.53 4.33 13.11
C VAL A 356 19.96 3.80 13.29
N LEU A 357 20.19 2.60 12.77
CA LEU A 357 21.51 1.99 12.71
C LEU A 357 22.09 2.11 11.29
N PRO A 358 23.42 2.00 11.10
CA PRO A 358 24.00 1.92 9.77
C PRO A 358 23.34 0.82 8.93
N GLY A 359 23.02 1.11 7.67
CA GLY A 359 22.31 0.20 6.78
C GLY A 359 20.78 0.33 6.82
N PHE A 360 20.20 1.01 7.81
CA PHE A 360 18.74 1.15 7.92
C PHE A 360 18.14 1.84 6.69
N ALA A 361 17.08 1.24 6.12
CA ALA A 361 16.38 1.75 4.94
C ALA A 361 15.45 2.92 5.33
N ALA A 362 15.92 4.15 5.09
CA ALA A 362 15.25 5.36 5.55
C ALA A 362 14.20 5.90 4.58
N TYR A 363 14.45 5.84 3.26
CA TYR A 363 13.54 6.40 2.25
C TYR A 363 13.37 5.45 1.09
N ARG A 364 12.13 5.14 0.71
CA ARG A 364 11.80 4.44 -0.53
C ARG A 364 11.46 5.45 -1.61
N ILE A 365 12.27 5.51 -2.64
CA ILE A 365 12.13 6.46 -3.74
C ILE A 365 11.59 5.73 -4.96
N GLY A 366 10.46 6.22 -5.50
CA GLY A 366 9.92 5.79 -6.78
C GLY A 366 10.44 6.68 -7.91
N LYS A 367 10.98 6.07 -8.96
CA LYS A 367 11.39 6.78 -10.17
C LYS A 367 10.20 6.87 -11.12
N GLU A 368 9.80 8.08 -11.48
CA GLU A 368 8.77 8.29 -12.49
C GLU A 368 9.31 7.97 -13.89
N THR A 369 8.61 7.10 -14.60
CA THR A 369 8.97 6.69 -15.96
C THR A 369 7.87 7.11 -16.93
N SER A 370 8.22 7.61 -18.11
CA SER A 370 7.23 7.95 -19.14
C SER A 370 6.44 6.69 -19.56
N LYS A 371 5.13 6.82 -19.79
CA LYS A 371 4.22 5.70 -20.15
C LYS A 371 4.73 4.83 -21.32
N SER A 372 5.45 5.41 -22.28
CA SER A 372 6.02 4.69 -23.43
C SER A 372 7.19 3.77 -23.07
N ARG A 373 7.95 4.11 -22.03
CA ARG A 373 9.08 3.31 -21.54
C ARG A 373 8.61 2.20 -20.58
N ALA A 374 7.53 2.45 -19.87
CA ALA A 374 6.95 1.54 -18.90
C ALA A 374 6.47 0.22 -19.52
N ALA A 375 5.89 0.26 -20.72
CA ALA A 375 5.42 -0.94 -21.43
C ALA A 375 6.56 -1.85 -21.90
N VAL A 376 7.74 -1.29 -22.17
CA VAL A 376 8.93 -2.03 -22.60
C VAL A 376 9.67 -2.62 -21.39
N GLN A 377 9.76 -1.89 -20.28
CA GLN A 377 10.44 -2.32 -19.06
C GLN A 377 9.73 -3.49 -18.36
N ALA A 378 8.41 -3.57 -18.42
CA ALA A 378 7.65 -4.67 -17.82
C ALA A 378 7.95 -6.05 -18.45
N THR A 379 8.55 -6.07 -19.66
CA THR A 379 8.89 -7.30 -20.38
C THR A 379 10.36 -7.70 -20.28
N ASP A 380 11.25 -6.76 -19.90
CA ASP A 380 12.70 -6.93 -20.06
C ASP A 380 13.50 -6.99 -18.74
N GLU A 381 12.93 -6.55 -17.63
CA GLU A 381 13.59 -6.63 -16.33
C GLU A 381 13.23 -7.96 -15.65
N GLY A 382 14.23 -8.84 -15.59
CA GLY A 382 14.23 -9.99 -14.68
C GLY A 382 14.02 -9.52 -13.23
N PRO A 383 13.86 -10.41 -12.26
CA PRO A 383 13.56 -10.04 -10.88
C PRO A 383 14.62 -9.05 -10.39
N GLU A 384 14.24 -7.77 -10.28
CA GLU A 384 15.06 -6.81 -9.54
C GLU A 384 15.22 -7.33 -8.11
N GLU A 385 16.46 -7.39 -7.65
CA GLU A 385 16.79 -7.77 -6.30
C GLU A 385 15.89 -7.02 -5.31
N GLY A 386 14.98 -7.76 -4.67
CA GLY A 386 14.34 -7.41 -3.42
C GLY A 386 13.71 -6.04 -3.28
N VAL A 387 12.64 -5.74 -4.04
CA VAL A 387 11.79 -4.58 -3.75
C VAL A 387 11.20 -4.68 -2.33
N ASP A 388 11.05 -5.89 -1.83
CA ASP A 388 10.55 -6.18 -0.47
C ASP A 388 11.65 -6.67 0.51
N SER A 389 12.86 -7.03 0.04
CA SER A 389 13.92 -7.60 0.89
C SER A 389 14.52 -6.63 1.92
N ALA A 390 14.28 -5.32 1.76
CA ALA A 390 14.72 -4.34 2.74
C ALA A 390 14.01 -4.43 4.11
N GLU A 391 12.88 -5.15 4.17
CA GLU A 391 12.17 -5.41 5.42
C GLU A 391 12.72 -6.63 6.19
N ASP A 392 13.53 -7.47 5.52
CA ASP A 392 13.93 -8.80 6.00
C ASP A 392 15.34 -8.91 6.57
N GLU A 393 16.26 -8.01 6.22
CA GLU A 393 17.64 -8.11 6.69
C GLU A 393 17.81 -7.91 8.21
N GLU A 394 16.83 -7.29 8.90
CA GLU A 394 16.86 -7.18 10.36
C GLU A 394 16.28 -8.41 11.10
N SER A 395 15.63 -9.35 10.39
CA SER A 395 14.98 -10.51 11.01
C SER A 395 15.76 -11.83 10.88
N SER A 396 16.89 -11.87 10.15
CA SER A 396 17.63 -13.08 9.84
C SER A 396 18.82 -13.37 10.76
N GLU A 397 19.06 -12.61 11.83
CA GLU A 397 19.93 -13.10 12.90
C GLU A 397 19.22 -14.25 13.66
N GLU A 398 19.30 -15.43 13.08
CA GLU A 398 19.12 -16.69 13.78
C GLU A 398 20.23 -16.80 14.84
N VAL A 399 19.91 -16.33 16.05
CA VAL A 399 20.78 -16.57 17.21
C VAL A 399 20.83 -18.08 17.39
N ALA A 400 21.89 -18.70 16.92
CA ALA A 400 22.17 -20.10 17.19
C ALA A 400 22.15 -20.33 18.71
N PRO A 401 21.48 -21.40 19.21
CA PRO A 401 21.48 -21.66 20.63
C PRO A 401 22.89 -21.90 21.11
N PRO A 402 23.27 -21.47 22.31
CA PRO A 402 24.59 -21.75 22.87
C PRO A 402 24.77 -23.25 22.93
N ARG A 403 25.86 -23.75 22.35
CA ARG A 403 26.28 -25.14 22.50
C ARG A 403 26.67 -25.34 23.95
N GLY A 404 25.85 -26.07 24.71
CA GLY A 404 26.18 -26.61 26.01
C GLY A 404 26.98 -27.92 25.88
#